data_0d72a6fba8e5da33263ad897d6998d1a
#
_entry.id   0d72a6fba8e5da33263ad897d6998d1a
#
_cell.length_a   1.000
_cell.length_b   1.000
_cell.length_c   1.000
_cell.angle_alpha   90.00
_cell.angle_beta   90.00
_cell.angle_gamma   90.00
#
_symmetry.space_group_name_H-M   'P 1'
#
loop_
_entity.id
_entity.type
_entity.pdbx_description
1 polymer ?
#
loop_
_entity_poly.entity_id
_entity_poly.type
_entity_poly.pdbx_seq_one_letter_code
_entity_poly.pdbx_strand_id
1 'polypeptide(L)'
;MPKRARRVLSAEHKAQMTRGREEARVVRAYLEAINVPKRRGRQRTPESISRQLSQIEERLRAARGIDKLELLKQRRDLEAERAARSPVAAIASLERDFVKVARSYGARKGIDYSLWRAAGVPAAVLTKARIRRGRKTDGAVPASGR
;
A
#
# COMPACT_ATOMS: atom_id res chain seq x y z
N MET A 1 48.27 13.43 -12.05
CA MET A 1 47.16 12.71 -11.39
C MET A 1 46.43 11.88 -12.44
N PRO A 2 46.44 10.55 -12.36
CA PRO A 2 45.70 9.74 -13.33
C PRO A 2 44.20 9.91 -13.07
N LYS A 3 43.46 10.35 -14.11
CA LYS A 3 42.01 10.36 -14.11
C LYS A 3 41.48 8.94 -13.92
N ARG A 4 40.85 8.63 -12.79
CA ARG A 4 40.16 7.34 -12.57
C ARG A 4 39.21 7.10 -13.74
N ALA A 5 39.52 6.08 -14.56
CA ALA A 5 38.64 5.66 -15.62
C ALA A 5 37.24 5.37 -15.03
N ARG A 6 36.20 6.05 -15.50
CA ARG A 6 34.80 5.75 -15.16
C ARG A 6 34.55 4.30 -15.59
N ARG A 7 34.44 3.39 -14.62
CA ARG A 7 34.00 2.01 -14.88
C ARG A 7 32.65 2.08 -15.58
N VAL A 8 32.65 1.76 -16.86
CA VAL A 8 31.41 1.61 -17.63
C VAL A 8 30.69 0.37 -17.07
N LEU A 9 29.55 0.58 -16.45
CA LEU A 9 28.73 -0.51 -15.92
C LEU A 9 28.22 -1.36 -17.08
N SER A 10 28.29 -2.69 -16.94
CA SER A 10 27.76 -3.62 -17.94
C SER A 10 26.25 -3.43 -18.12
N ALA A 11 25.73 -3.79 -19.30
CA ALA A 11 24.29 -3.71 -19.58
C ALA A 11 23.45 -4.52 -18.57
N GLU A 12 23.95 -5.70 -18.17
CA GLU A 12 23.32 -6.54 -17.15
C GLU A 12 23.26 -5.86 -15.79
N HIS A 13 24.34 -5.19 -15.38
CA HIS A 13 24.36 -4.47 -14.10
C HIS A 13 23.37 -3.29 -14.11
N LYS A 14 23.28 -2.56 -15.22
CA LYS A 14 22.28 -1.49 -15.38
C LYS A 14 20.84 -2.03 -15.30
N ALA A 15 20.58 -3.18 -15.95
CA ALA A 15 19.26 -3.82 -15.91
C ALA A 15 18.90 -4.27 -14.47
N GLN A 16 19.83 -4.85 -13.72
CA GLN A 16 19.63 -5.22 -12.31
C GLN A 16 19.35 -4.00 -11.42
N MET A 17 20.06 -2.89 -11.63
CA MET A 17 19.81 -1.65 -10.90
C MET A 17 18.43 -1.07 -11.21
N THR A 18 17.99 -1.09 -12.47
CA THR A 18 16.68 -0.63 -12.88
C THR A 18 15.59 -1.47 -12.23
N ARG A 19 15.70 -2.80 -12.32
CA ARG A 19 14.77 -3.73 -11.66
C ARG A 19 14.70 -3.48 -10.15
N GLY A 20 15.85 -3.26 -9.50
CA GLY A 20 15.90 -2.95 -8.08
C GLY A 20 15.18 -1.66 -7.72
N ARG A 21 15.25 -0.64 -8.57
CA ARG A 21 14.51 0.63 -8.36
C ARG A 21 13.00 0.47 -8.55
N GLU A 22 12.59 -0.33 -9.52
CA GLU A 22 11.18 -0.64 -9.77
C GLU A 22 10.57 -1.40 -8.60
N GLU A 23 11.24 -2.45 -8.12
CA GLU A 23 10.81 -3.20 -6.94
C GLU A 23 10.73 -2.31 -5.70
N ALA A 24 11.71 -1.45 -5.47
CA ALA A 24 11.71 -0.50 -4.36
C ALA A 24 10.54 0.50 -4.45
N ARG A 25 10.18 0.94 -5.66
CA ARG A 25 9.02 1.82 -5.89
C ARG A 25 7.72 1.14 -5.50
N VAL A 26 7.53 -0.11 -5.94
CA VAL A 26 6.32 -0.89 -5.62
C VAL A 26 6.21 -1.13 -4.13
N VAL A 27 7.29 -1.54 -3.46
CA VAL A 27 7.31 -1.75 -2.01
C VAL A 27 7.00 -0.48 -1.26
N ARG A 28 7.60 0.64 -1.64
CA ARG A 28 7.35 1.95 -1.01
C ARG A 28 5.90 2.36 -1.15
N ALA A 29 5.33 2.30 -2.35
CA ALA A 29 3.95 2.67 -2.61
C ALA A 29 2.96 1.86 -1.77
N TYR A 30 3.19 0.56 -1.64
CA TYR A 30 2.36 -0.30 -0.81
C TYR A 30 2.49 0.03 0.69
N LEU A 31 3.71 0.19 1.20
CA LEU A 31 3.94 0.53 2.61
C LEU A 31 3.35 1.90 2.97
N GLU A 32 3.47 2.88 2.11
CA GLU A 32 2.84 4.19 2.30
C GLU A 32 1.32 4.07 2.36
N ALA A 33 0.72 3.28 1.47
CA ALA A 33 -0.73 3.09 1.40
C ALA A 33 -1.31 2.41 2.65
N ILE A 34 -0.63 1.40 3.20
CA ILE A 34 -1.10 0.69 4.41
C ILE A 34 -0.87 1.48 5.71
N ASN A 35 0.09 2.40 5.72
CA ASN A 35 0.43 3.22 6.90
C ASN A 35 -0.36 4.53 6.97
N VAL A 36 -1.28 4.78 6.05
CA VAL A 36 -2.19 5.93 6.14
C VAL A 36 -3.07 5.80 7.39
N PRO A 37 -3.11 6.81 8.28
CA PRO A 37 -3.93 6.76 9.49
C PRO A 37 -5.40 6.58 9.14
N LYS A 38 -6.03 5.54 9.67
CA LYS A 38 -7.48 5.33 9.52
C LYS A 38 -8.21 6.39 10.34
N ARG A 39 -9.12 7.13 9.70
CA ARG A 39 -10.00 8.07 10.41
C ARG A 39 -10.81 7.31 11.46
N ARG A 40 -10.78 7.80 12.71
CA ARG A 40 -11.61 7.26 13.79
C ARG A 40 -13.08 7.69 13.57
N GLY A 41 -14.00 6.78 13.77
CA GLY A 41 -15.44 7.03 13.70
C GLY A 41 -16.20 5.98 12.88
N ARG A 42 -17.55 6.00 13.03
CA ARG A 42 -18.44 5.14 12.23
C ARG A 42 -18.35 5.57 10.77
N GLN A 43 -17.79 4.73 9.94
CA GLN A 43 -17.68 5.00 8.51
C GLN A 43 -19.00 4.65 7.81
N ARG A 44 -19.48 5.54 6.93
CA ARG A 44 -20.61 5.26 6.05
C ARG A 44 -20.21 4.20 5.03
N THR A 45 -21.10 3.28 4.70
CA THR A 45 -20.85 2.31 3.65
C THR A 45 -20.97 2.95 2.27
N PRO A 46 -20.30 2.43 1.23
CA PRO A 46 -20.43 2.92 -0.15
C PRO A 46 -21.88 2.94 -0.63
N GLU A 47 -22.67 1.92 -0.24
CA GLU A 47 -24.09 1.84 -0.57
C GLU A 47 -24.90 2.93 0.11
N SER A 48 -24.55 3.26 1.37
CA SER A 48 -25.20 4.36 2.10
C SER A 48 -24.94 5.70 1.43
N ILE A 49 -23.71 5.95 0.97
CA ILE A 49 -23.34 7.17 0.23
C ILE A 49 -24.10 7.25 -1.09
N SER A 50 -24.15 6.15 -1.85
CA SER A 50 -24.88 6.11 -3.13
C SER A 50 -26.36 6.37 -2.95
N ARG A 51 -26.96 5.83 -1.90
CA ARG A 51 -28.37 6.06 -1.55
C ARG A 51 -28.64 7.52 -1.20
N GLN A 52 -27.77 8.14 -0.42
CA GLN A 52 -27.88 9.56 -0.08
C GLN A 52 -27.69 10.47 -1.30
N LEU A 53 -26.77 10.15 -2.20
CA LEU A 53 -26.61 10.90 -3.46
C LEU A 53 -27.87 10.84 -4.31
N SER A 54 -28.50 9.67 -4.48
CA SER A 54 -29.77 9.54 -5.21
C SER A 54 -30.90 10.37 -4.59
N GLN A 55 -31.03 10.36 -3.27
CA GLN A 55 -32.02 11.18 -2.56
C GLN A 55 -31.78 12.69 -2.76
N ILE A 56 -30.53 13.12 -2.75
CA ILE A 56 -30.17 14.52 -3.00
C ILE A 56 -30.50 14.92 -4.44
N GLU A 57 -30.24 14.07 -5.41
CA GLU A 57 -30.56 14.31 -6.83
C GLU A 57 -32.07 14.47 -7.04
N GLU A 58 -32.89 13.65 -6.42
CA GLU A 58 -34.35 13.79 -6.46
C GLU A 58 -34.81 15.12 -5.85
N ARG A 59 -34.28 15.50 -4.68
CA ARG A 59 -34.61 16.75 -4.00
C ARG A 59 -34.13 17.96 -4.80
N LEU A 60 -33.01 17.87 -5.52
CA LEU A 60 -32.48 18.95 -6.36
C LEU A 60 -33.42 19.32 -7.50
N ARG A 61 -34.26 18.39 -7.99
CA ARG A 61 -35.20 18.65 -9.07
C ARG A 61 -36.27 19.66 -8.66
N ALA A 62 -36.66 19.67 -7.39
CA ALA A 62 -37.68 20.56 -6.85
C ALA A 62 -37.12 21.75 -6.06
N ALA A 63 -35.85 21.70 -5.65
CA ALA A 63 -35.23 22.71 -4.81
C ALA A 63 -34.91 24.01 -5.55
N ARG A 64 -35.09 25.14 -4.89
CA ARG A 64 -34.78 26.48 -5.41
C ARG A 64 -34.07 27.32 -4.36
N GLY A 65 -33.35 28.35 -4.82
CA GLY A 65 -32.68 29.30 -3.93
C GLY A 65 -31.64 28.67 -3.02
N ILE A 66 -31.72 28.99 -1.74
CA ILE A 66 -30.77 28.56 -0.71
C ILE A 66 -30.78 27.03 -0.54
N ASP A 67 -31.98 26.42 -0.54
CA ASP A 67 -32.11 24.97 -0.40
C ASP A 67 -31.35 24.21 -1.51
N LYS A 68 -31.42 24.72 -2.73
CA LYS A 68 -30.67 24.17 -3.87
C LYS A 68 -29.18 24.27 -3.62
N LEU A 69 -28.68 25.38 -3.10
CA LEU A 69 -27.30 25.60 -2.82
C LEU A 69 -26.77 24.65 -1.75
N GLU A 70 -27.55 24.46 -0.67
CA GLU A 70 -27.20 23.51 0.41
C GLU A 70 -27.16 22.07 -0.09
N LEU A 71 -28.12 21.66 -0.91
CA LEU A 71 -28.14 20.32 -1.52
C LEU A 71 -26.94 20.10 -2.46
N LEU A 72 -26.54 21.11 -3.24
CA LEU A 72 -25.35 21.05 -4.08
C LEU A 72 -24.08 20.90 -3.25
N LYS A 73 -24.00 21.58 -2.11
CA LYS A 73 -22.88 21.42 -1.16
C LYS A 73 -22.84 20.00 -0.60
N GLN A 74 -23.97 19.48 -0.12
CA GLN A 74 -24.07 18.14 0.42
C GLN A 74 -23.66 17.08 -0.63
N ARG A 75 -24.11 17.25 -1.88
CA ARG A 75 -23.71 16.37 -2.99
C ARG A 75 -22.20 16.37 -3.18
N ARG A 76 -21.60 17.55 -3.25
CA ARG A 76 -20.15 17.68 -3.41
C ARG A 76 -19.37 17.01 -2.26
N ASP A 77 -19.83 17.19 -1.04
CA ASP A 77 -19.17 16.62 0.15
C ASP A 77 -19.27 15.09 0.15
N LEU A 78 -20.41 14.51 -0.26
CA LEU A 78 -20.58 13.06 -0.42
C LEU A 78 -19.78 12.48 -1.58
N GLU A 79 -19.69 13.19 -2.71
CA GLU A 79 -18.86 12.80 -3.84
C GLU A 79 -17.37 12.79 -3.47
N ALA A 80 -16.92 13.78 -2.71
CA ALA A 80 -15.56 13.85 -2.16
C ALA A 80 -15.29 12.69 -1.18
N GLU A 81 -16.26 12.38 -0.30
CA GLU A 81 -16.15 11.23 0.61
C GLU A 81 -16.09 9.90 -0.15
N ARG A 82 -16.89 9.75 -1.21
CA ARG A 82 -16.86 8.58 -2.09
C ARG A 82 -15.51 8.43 -2.80
N ALA A 83 -14.98 9.53 -3.34
CA ALA A 83 -13.68 9.55 -4.00
C ALA A 83 -12.54 9.22 -3.03
N ALA A 84 -12.58 9.74 -1.81
CA ALA A 84 -11.60 9.44 -0.76
C ALA A 84 -11.63 7.97 -0.30
N ARG A 85 -12.73 7.23 -0.54
CA ARG A 85 -12.86 5.79 -0.23
C ARG A 85 -12.45 4.87 -1.38
N SER A 86 -12.29 5.39 -2.56
CA SER A 86 -11.72 4.65 -3.70
C SER A 86 -10.29 4.10 -3.45
N PRO A 87 -9.52 4.51 -2.39
CA PRO A 87 -8.24 3.91 -2.03
C PRO A 87 -8.27 2.40 -1.77
N VAL A 88 -9.41 1.82 -1.41
CA VAL A 88 -9.51 0.37 -1.16
C VAL A 88 -9.17 -0.45 -2.42
N ALA A 89 -9.68 -0.04 -3.58
CA ALA A 89 -9.33 -0.68 -4.85
C ALA A 89 -7.87 -0.42 -5.25
N ALA A 90 -7.36 0.80 -4.96
CA ALA A 90 -5.97 1.14 -5.19
C ALA A 90 -5.02 0.32 -4.30
N ILE A 91 -5.36 0.13 -3.01
CA ILE A 91 -4.59 -0.71 -2.09
C ILE A 91 -4.57 -2.16 -2.57
N ALA A 92 -5.68 -2.71 -3.05
CA ALA A 92 -5.74 -4.06 -3.57
C ALA A 92 -4.86 -4.25 -4.82
N SER A 93 -4.76 -3.25 -5.68
CA SER A 93 -3.83 -3.25 -6.81
C SER A 93 -2.37 -3.21 -6.35
N LEU A 94 -2.04 -2.30 -5.44
CA LEU A 94 -0.70 -2.18 -4.85
C LEU A 94 -0.29 -3.45 -4.11
N GLU A 95 -1.22 -4.12 -3.40
CA GLU A 95 -0.98 -5.40 -2.75
C GLU A 95 -0.59 -6.49 -3.76
N ARG A 96 -1.30 -6.58 -4.88
CA ARG A 96 -0.98 -7.56 -5.94
C ARG A 96 0.41 -7.35 -6.52
N ASP A 97 0.78 -6.10 -6.76
CA ASP A 97 2.12 -5.77 -7.26
C ASP A 97 3.20 -6.02 -6.20
N PHE A 98 2.92 -5.68 -4.95
CA PHE A 98 3.80 -5.96 -3.82
C PHE A 98 4.08 -7.46 -3.66
N VAL A 99 3.05 -8.31 -3.72
CA VAL A 99 3.19 -9.78 -3.62
C VAL A 99 4.15 -10.33 -4.66
N LYS A 100 4.19 -9.76 -5.87
CA LYS A 100 5.11 -10.19 -6.94
C LYS A 100 6.58 -9.90 -6.63
N VAL A 101 6.87 -8.81 -5.95
CA VAL A 101 8.25 -8.29 -5.77
C VAL A 101 8.78 -8.43 -4.35
N ALA A 102 7.91 -8.60 -3.36
CA ALA A 102 8.29 -8.59 -1.94
C ALA A 102 9.35 -9.64 -1.58
N ARG A 103 9.23 -10.83 -2.14
CA ARG A 103 10.18 -11.92 -1.87
C ARG A 103 11.57 -11.61 -2.42
N SER A 104 11.67 -11.19 -3.66
CA SER A 104 12.96 -10.86 -4.30
C SER A 104 13.60 -9.63 -3.68
N TYR A 105 12.81 -8.60 -3.39
CA TYR A 105 13.26 -7.40 -2.70
C TYR A 105 13.77 -7.72 -1.29
N GLY A 106 13.03 -8.49 -0.51
CA GLY A 106 13.40 -8.90 0.84
C GLY A 106 14.67 -9.74 0.88
N ALA A 107 14.81 -10.70 -0.03
CA ALA A 107 16.02 -11.52 -0.15
C ALA A 107 17.26 -10.67 -0.45
N ARG A 108 17.13 -9.69 -1.34
CA ARG A 108 18.25 -8.82 -1.71
C ARG A 108 18.62 -7.83 -0.59
N LYS A 109 17.65 -7.37 0.18
CA LYS A 109 17.85 -6.39 1.26
C LYS A 109 18.02 -7.01 2.64
N GLY A 110 17.92 -8.33 2.77
CA GLY A 110 18.01 -9.02 4.06
C GLY A 110 16.81 -8.76 4.97
N ILE A 111 15.62 -8.52 4.40
CA ILE A 111 14.39 -8.27 5.14
C ILE A 111 13.66 -9.60 5.35
N ASP A 112 13.50 -9.97 6.60
CA ASP A 112 12.81 -11.19 7.01
C ASP A 112 11.31 -10.95 7.29
N TYR A 113 10.60 -12.02 7.62
CA TYR A 113 9.18 -11.97 7.97
C TYR A 113 8.87 -11.00 9.12
N SER A 114 9.73 -10.98 10.13
CA SER A 114 9.51 -10.13 11.32
C SER A 114 9.58 -8.65 10.99
N LEU A 115 10.51 -8.25 10.14
CA LEU A 115 10.66 -6.88 9.69
C LEU A 115 9.48 -6.44 8.83
N TRP A 116 8.97 -7.29 7.94
CA TRP A 116 7.76 -7.00 7.17
C TRP A 116 6.54 -6.82 8.09
N ARG A 117 6.41 -7.65 9.13
CA ARG A 117 5.34 -7.50 10.13
C ARG A 117 5.47 -6.21 10.94
N ALA A 118 6.68 -5.84 11.33
CA ALA A 118 6.96 -4.58 12.02
C ALA A 118 6.64 -3.36 11.16
N ALA A 119 6.83 -3.45 9.84
CA ALA A 119 6.43 -2.40 8.89
C ALA A 119 4.91 -2.29 8.67
N GLY A 120 4.12 -3.19 9.24
CA GLY A 120 2.65 -3.18 9.17
C GLY A 120 2.05 -4.07 8.08
N VAL A 121 2.85 -4.88 7.39
CA VAL A 121 2.34 -5.79 6.35
C VAL A 121 1.55 -6.93 6.98
N PRO A 122 0.29 -7.18 6.55
CA PRO A 122 -0.53 -8.27 7.08
C PRO A 122 0.09 -9.66 6.82
N ALA A 123 -0.09 -10.59 7.75
CA ALA A 123 0.40 -11.96 7.61
C ALA A 123 -0.14 -12.67 6.36
N ALA A 124 -1.41 -12.42 6.01
CA ALA A 124 -2.03 -12.98 4.82
C ALA A 124 -1.32 -12.55 3.52
N VAL A 125 -0.87 -11.30 3.44
CA VAL A 125 -0.13 -10.77 2.29
C VAL A 125 1.24 -11.42 2.18
N LEU A 126 1.94 -11.59 3.29
CA LEU A 126 3.23 -12.29 3.34
C LEU A 126 3.12 -13.76 2.93
N THR A 127 2.04 -14.42 3.31
CA THR A 127 1.73 -15.79 2.87
C THR A 127 1.54 -15.84 1.35
N LYS A 128 0.80 -14.91 0.77
CA LYS A 128 0.63 -14.77 -0.69
C LYS A 128 1.97 -14.52 -1.39
N ALA A 129 2.84 -13.73 -0.79
CA ALA A 129 4.19 -13.44 -1.29
C ALA A 129 5.19 -14.60 -1.06
N ARG A 130 4.76 -15.70 -0.44
CA ARG A 130 5.59 -16.85 -0.08
C ARG A 130 6.76 -16.50 0.84
N ILE A 131 6.58 -15.51 1.68
CA ILE A 131 7.52 -15.13 2.74
C ILE A 131 7.10 -15.88 4.01
N ARG A 132 7.88 -16.88 4.40
CA ARG A 132 7.58 -17.72 5.55
C ARG A 132 8.15 -17.11 6.82
N ARG A 133 7.46 -17.35 7.93
CA ARG A 133 8.00 -17.14 9.28
C ARG A 133 9.27 -17.98 9.40
N GLY A 134 10.43 -17.35 9.63
CA GLY A 134 11.66 -18.07 9.91
C GLY A 134 11.45 -19.02 11.09
N ARG A 135 11.92 -20.26 11.00
CA ARG A 135 12.06 -21.10 12.19
C ARG A 135 12.95 -20.31 13.15
N LYS A 136 12.45 -20.07 14.36
CA LYS A 136 13.31 -19.69 15.47
C LYS A 136 14.32 -20.83 15.60
N THR A 137 15.53 -20.63 15.14
CA THR A 137 16.63 -21.47 15.57
C THR A 137 16.83 -21.10 17.03
N ASP A 138 16.16 -21.85 17.90
CA ASP A 138 16.54 -21.86 19.31
C ASP A 138 18.02 -22.15 19.32
N GLY A 139 18.80 -21.17 19.79
CA GLY A 139 20.23 -21.28 19.91
C GLY A 139 20.58 -22.50 20.76
N ALA A 140 20.87 -23.59 20.12
CA ALA A 140 21.68 -24.64 20.70
C ALA A 140 23.08 -24.05 20.86
N VAL A 141 23.33 -23.50 22.02
CA VAL A 141 24.68 -23.28 22.52
C VAL A 141 25.31 -24.67 22.60
N PRO A 142 26.36 -25.00 21.83
CA PRO A 142 27.09 -26.22 22.11
C PRO A 142 27.75 -26.00 23.45
N ALA A 143 27.33 -26.77 24.44
CA ALA A 143 28.02 -26.88 25.69
C ALA A 143 29.45 -27.37 25.40
N SER A 144 30.43 -26.49 25.57
CA SER A 144 31.82 -26.85 25.69
C SER A 144 31.94 -27.72 26.94
N GLY A 145 31.97 -29.03 26.73
CA GLY A 145 32.48 -29.99 27.68
C GLY A 145 33.94 -30.29 27.33
N ARG A 146 34.81 -29.83 28.22
CA ARG A 146 36.14 -30.29 28.57
C ARG A 146 37.03 -30.90 27.47
#